data_a9583ea6e4b619012ecc3b6cfb415782
#
_entry.id   a9583ea6e4b619012ecc3b6cfb415782
#
_cell.length_a   1.000
_cell.length_b   1.000
_cell.length_c   1.000
_cell.angle_alpha   90.00
_cell.angle_beta   90.00
_cell.angle_gamma   90.00
#
_symmetry.space_group_name_H-M   'P 1'
#
loop_
_entity.id
_entity.type
_entity.pdbx_description
1 polymer ?
#
loop_
_entity_poly.entity_id
_entity_poly.type
_entity_poly.pdbx_seq_one_letter_code
_entity_poly.pdbx_strand_id
1 'polypeptide(L)'
;MIMFPTSTLFIEGCDLSGKTELIKKLHTTMDYKWHIYDRSQISRKAFNELYNRDIRNIKDDYNNEINNLNNRFVILVPTWKTIEKRFKKRGDEIHNILSLKDVYTKFEDVATSLSGLPNVFIPRYDQANIEDSVIMHLDTQEHSLSLSDISDQVFNAVTYSDELEIYSLSFMIYDDCQFEKADDTILTNEVEGEYYTKIMNSLLKKIDDELSGKNEYDRIESSKSRRFVYTDDSCISFIQVAVRDNVMDFHCVLRSSDVENTFQYDLKFLYFLASKCFDRLELESEEINKVRLRFNLNSAHTVQ
;
A
#
# COMPACT_ATOMS: atom_id res chain seq x y z
N MET A 1 14.36 11.40 -0.62
CA MET A 1 14.18 10.17 0.21
C MET A 1 12.84 9.53 -0.13
N ILE A 2 12.83 8.26 -0.49
CA ILE A 2 11.59 7.52 -0.77
C ILE A 2 10.99 7.04 0.55
N MET A 3 9.72 7.36 0.79
CA MET A 3 8.98 6.90 1.96
C MET A 3 7.78 6.06 1.52
N PHE A 4 7.54 4.95 2.21
CA PHE A 4 6.39 4.08 2.03
C PHE A 4 5.43 4.26 3.22
N PRO A 5 4.54 5.26 3.17
CA PRO A 5 3.75 5.64 4.33
C PRO A 5 2.69 4.61 4.67
N THR A 6 2.45 4.42 5.96
CA THR A 6 1.24 3.76 6.45
C THR A 6 0.05 4.70 6.26
N SER A 7 -0.97 4.28 5.51
CA SER A 7 -2.18 5.07 5.33
C SER A 7 -3.20 4.80 6.43
N THR A 8 -3.37 3.54 6.79
CA THR A 8 -4.37 3.07 7.75
C THR A 8 -3.83 1.86 8.52
N LEU A 9 -4.08 1.84 9.82
CA LEU A 9 -3.75 0.73 10.71
C LEU A 9 -5.04 0.05 11.19
N PHE A 10 -5.19 -1.22 10.92
CA PHE A 10 -6.29 -2.04 11.40
C PHE A 10 -5.82 -2.98 12.51
N ILE A 11 -6.56 -2.98 13.62
CA ILE A 11 -6.30 -3.90 14.74
C ILE A 11 -7.38 -4.98 14.73
N GLU A 12 -6.96 -6.20 14.47
CA GLU A 12 -7.79 -7.37 14.29
C GLU A 12 -7.68 -8.36 15.46
N GLY A 13 -8.64 -9.27 15.55
CA GLY A 13 -8.66 -10.33 16.55
C GLY A 13 -10.06 -10.56 17.13
N CYS A 14 -10.24 -11.69 17.83
CA CYS A 14 -11.50 -12.03 18.48
C CYS A 14 -11.85 -11.06 19.63
N ASP A 15 -13.05 -11.18 20.15
CA ASP A 15 -13.43 -10.46 21.36
C ASP A 15 -12.52 -10.87 22.52
N LEU A 16 -12.28 -9.93 23.43
CA LEU A 16 -11.35 -10.09 24.56
C LEU A 16 -9.86 -10.27 24.17
N SER A 17 -9.49 -10.13 22.90
CA SER A 17 -8.06 -10.21 22.48
C SER A 17 -7.21 -9.05 23.00
N GLY A 18 -7.81 -7.89 23.29
CA GLY A 18 -7.13 -6.70 23.81
C GLY A 18 -7.01 -5.57 22.79
N LYS A 19 -7.75 -5.62 21.69
CA LYS A 19 -7.74 -4.59 20.63
C LYS A 19 -7.93 -3.17 21.16
N THR A 20 -9.03 -2.94 21.85
CA THR A 20 -9.38 -1.61 22.38
C THR A 20 -8.30 -1.03 23.29
N GLU A 21 -7.64 -1.88 24.10
CA GLU A 21 -6.55 -1.43 24.96
C GLU A 21 -5.31 -1.07 24.15
N LEU A 22 -4.95 -1.89 23.17
CA LEU A 22 -3.85 -1.59 22.25
C LEU A 22 -4.10 -0.29 21.48
N ILE A 23 -5.30 -0.11 20.90
CA ILE A 23 -5.67 1.11 20.16
C ILE A 23 -5.48 2.35 21.02
N LYS A 24 -5.98 2.35 22.26
CA LYS A 24 -5.81 3.49 23.16
C LYS A 24 -4.35 3.83 23.44
N LYS A 25 -3.53 2.81 23.67
CA LYS A 25 -2.10 2.98 23.88
C LYS A 25 -1.38 3.51 22.65
N LEU A 26 -1.64 2.93 21.48
CA LEU A 26 -1.05 3.38 20.22
C LEU A 26 -1.39 4.85 19.94
N HIS A 27 -2.63 5.26 20.11
CA HIS A 27 -3.02 6.66 19.94
C HIS A 27 -2.23 7.59 20.86
N THR A 28 -2.03 7.21 22.12
CA THR A 28 -1.30 8.02 23.09
C THR A 28 0.21 8.03 22.79
N THR A 29 0.79 6.86 22.51
CA THR A 29 2.25 6.73 22.30
C THR A 29 2.70 7.34 20.98
N MET A 30 1.87 7.25 19.93
CA MET A 30 2.20 7.72 18.59
C MET A 30 1.58 9.06 18.23
N ASP A 31 1.13 9.81 19.23
CA ASP A 31 0.57 11.16 19.09
C ASP A 31 -0.47 11.29 17.96
N TYR A 32 -1.37 10.31 17.88
CA TYR A 32 -2.43 10.24 16.86
C TYR A 32 -1.93 10.29 15.38
N LYS A 33 -0.72 9.86 15.15
CA LYS A 33 -0.07 9.88 13.84
C LYS A 33 -0.84 9.12 12.75
N TRP A 34 -1.54 8.01 13.12
CA TRP A 34 -2.23 7.15 12.18
C TRP A 34 -3.74 7.09 12.38
N HIS A 35 -4.45 6.82 11.28
CA HIS A 35 -5.84 6.42 11.35
C HIS A 35 -5.92 4.95 11.78
N ILE A 36 -6.31 4.70 13.04
CA ILE A 36 -6.39 3.35 13.60
C ILE A 36 -7.86 2.94 13.69
N TYR A 37 -8.18 1.78 13.12
CA TYR A 37 -9.51 1.19 13.15
C TYR A 37 -9.54 -0.10 13.95
N ASP A 38 -10.61 -0.27 14.76
CA ASP A 38 -10.95 -1.54 15.38
C ASP A 38 -11.72 -2.38 14.37
N ARG A 39 -11.06 -3.39 13.79
CA ARG A 39 -11.56 -4.29 12.75
C ARG A 39 -11.55 -3.69 11.32
N SER A 40 -11.48 -4.58 10.36
CA SER A 40 -11.45 -4.33 8.92
C SER A 40 -12.39 -5.31 8.18
N GLN A 41 -12.24 -5.40 6.87
CA GLN A 41 -12.90 -6.43 6.06
C GLN A 41 -12.41 -7.85 6.43
N ILE A 42 -11.25 -8.00 7.06
CA ILE A 42 -10.79 -9.29 7.59
C ILE A 42 -11.78 -9.82 8.63
N SER A 43 -12.13 -9.03 9.64
CA SER A 43 -13.15 -9.40 10.64
C SER A 43 -14.50 -9.66 9.98
N ARG A 44 -14.93 -8.81 9.04
CA ARG A 44 -16.21 -8.96 8.34
C ARG A 44 -16.27 -10.29 7.59
N LYS A 45 -15.20 -10.66 6.86
CA LYS A 45 -15.09 -11.93 6.17
C LYS A 45 -15.12 -13.10 7.16
N ALA A 46 -14.29 -13.04 8.21
CA ALA A 46 -14.21 -14.08 9.22
C ALA A 46 -15.56 -14.40 9.89
N PHE A 47 -16.29 -13.35 10.30
CA PHE A 47 -17.62 -13.52 10.90
C PHE A 47 -18.68 -13.98 9.90
N ASN A 48 -18.63 -13.52 8.65
CA ASN A 48 -19.58 -13.98 7.64
C ASN A 48 -19.37 -15.46 7.31
N GLU A 49 -18.14 -15.92 7.20
CA GLU A 49 -17.81 -17.33 7.02
C GLU A 49 -18.24 -18.18 8.23
N LEU A 50 -17.94 -17.72 9.44
CA LEU A 50 -18.29 -18.42 10.67
C LEU A 50 -19.82 -18.62 10.83
N TYR A 51 -20.60 -17.60 10.45
CA TYR A 51 -22.04 -17.62 10.56
C TYR A 51 -22.77 -17.98 9.25
N ASN A 52 -22.06 -18.51 8.25
CA ASN A 52 -22.59 -18.90 6.93
C ASN A 52 -23.40 -17.79 6.24
N ARG A 53 -22.93 -16.55 6.35
CA ARG A 53 -23.50 -15.40 5.65
C ARG A 53 -22.91 -15.26 4.26
N ASP A 54 -23.65 -14.56 3.36
CA ASP A 54 -23.17 -14.30 2.01
C ASP A 54 -21.89 -13.44 2.01
N ILE A 55 -20.81 -13.95 1.41
CA ILE A 55 -19.52 -13.27 1.31
C ILE A 55 -19.26 -12.61 -0.05
N ARG A 56 -20.15 -12.82 -1.04
CA ARG A 56 -19.95 -12.33 -2.41
C ARG A 56 -19.85 -10.81 -2.46
N ASN A 57 -20.66 -10.13 -1.65
CA ASN A 57 -20.68 -8.66 -1.60
C ASN A 57 -19.51 -8.01 -0.86
N ILE A 58 -18.62 -8.81 -0.26
CA ILE A 58 -17.47 -8.27 0.49
C ILE A 58 -16.12 -8.69 -0.12
N LYS A 59 -16.15 -9.57 -1.14
CA LYS A 59 -14.90 -10.09 -1.73
C LYS A 59 -14.03 -8.96 -2.29
N ASP A 60 -14.64 -8.07 -3.06
CA ASP A 60 -13.91 -6.96 -3.68
C ASP A 60 -13.42 -5.94 -2.64
N ASP A 61 -14.26 -5.60 -1.65
CA ASP A 61 -13.87 -4.71 -0.55
C ASP A 61 -12.71 -5.32 0.25
N TYR A 62 -12.78 -6.62 0.55
CA TYR A 62 -11.72 -7.35 1.25
C TYR A 62 -10.42 -7.33 0.45
N ASN A 63 -10.48 -7.69 -0.83
CA ASN A 63 -9.29 -7.72 -1.70
C ASN A 63 -8.67 -6.32 -1.85
N ASN A 64 -9.46 -5.30 -2.09
CA ASN A 64 -8.99 -3.92 -2.21
C ASN A 64 -8.34 -3.42 -0.91
N GLU A 65 -8.85 -3.81 0.24
CA GLU A 65 -8.30 -3.39 1.53
C GLU A 65 -7.01 -4.14 1.87
N ILE A 66 -6.97 -5.47 1.70
CA ILE A 66 -5.79 -6.29 2.04
C ILE A 66 -4.65 -6.11 1.03
N ASN A 67 -4.97 -5.91 -0.25
CA ASN A 67 -4.01 -5.73 -1.33
C ASN A 67 -3.49 -4.29 -1.45
N ASN A 68 -3.95 -3.38 -0.61
CA ASN A 68 -3.34 -2.05 -0.47
C ASN A 68 -2.16 -2.15 0.50
N LEU A 69 -0.95 -2.15 -0.06
CA LEU A 69 0.28 -2.33 0.74
C LEU A 69 0.60 -1.16 1.69
N ASN A 70 -0.09 -0.02 1.59
CA ASN A 70 0.01 1.05 2.59
C ASN A 70 -0.90 0.82 3.81
N ASN A 71 -1.85 -0.10 3.75
CA ASN A 71 -2.59 -0.54 4.93
C ASN A 71 -1.71 -1.47 5.77
N ARG A 72 -1.87 -1.38 7.08
CA ARG A 72 -1.20 -2.28 8.04
C ARG A 72 -2.26 -2.99 8.87
N PHE A 73 -2.04 -4.28 9.07
CA PHE A 73 -2.93 -5.13 9.86
C PHE A 73 -2.17 -5.75 11.01
N VAL A 74 -2.65 -5.53 12.22
CA VAL A 74 -2.13 -6.17 13.42
C VAL A 74 -3.18 -7.16 13.91
N ILE A 75 -2.89 -8.46 13.85
CA ILE A 75 -3.84 -9.51 14.23
C ILE A 75 -3.46 -10.04 15.61
N LEU A 76 -4.31 -9.76 16.60
CA LEU A 76 -4.12 -10.18 17.99
C LEU A 76 -4.70 -11.58 18.22
N VAL A 77 -3.82 -12.56 18.42
CA VAL A 77 -4.18 -13.94 18.75
C VAL A 77 -3.50 -14.34 20.06
N PRO A 78 -3.93 -13.82 21.22
CA PRO A 78 -3.42 -14.27 22.53
C PRO A 78 -3.80 -15.73 22.75
N THR A 79 -3.10 -16.40 23.69
CA THR A 79 -3.45 -17.80 23.99
C THR A 79 -4.89 -17.93 24.43
N TRP A 80 -5.55 -19.05 24.09
CA TRP A 80 -6.93 -19.33 24.55
C TRP A 80 -7.08 -19.19 26.04
N LYS A 81 -6.09 -19.65 26.83
CA LYS A 81 -6.08 -19.51 28.29
C LYS A 81 -6.21 -18.05 28.75
N THR A 82 -5.62 -17.13 28.03
CA THR A 82 -5.73 -15.67 28.26
C THR A 82 -7.15 -15.18 27.99
N ILE A 83 -7.75 -15.57 26.88
CA ILE A 83 -9.13 -15.22 26.49
C ILE A 83 -10.11 -15.79 27.54
N GLU A 84 -9.99 -17.07 27.88
CA GLU A 84 -10.83 -17.71 28.88
C GLU A 84 -10.75 -17.03 30.25
N LYS A 85 -9.54 -16.64 30.68
CA LYS A 85 -9.36 -15.90 31.95
C LYS A 85 -10.06 -14.53 31.88
N ARG A 86 -9.95 -13.82 30.77
CA ARG A 86 -10.62 -12.53 30.57
C ARG A 86 -12.13 -12.69 30.54
N PHE A 87 -12.64 -13.73 29.86
CA PHE A 87 -14.05 -14.06 29.82
C PHE A 87 -14.61 -14.34 31.26
N LYS A 88 -13.93 -15.17 32.06
CA LYS A 88 -14.32 -15.45 33.46
C LYS A 88 -14.36 -14.20 34.34
N LYS A 89 -13.49 -13.21 34.06
CA LYS A 89 -13.41 -11.97 34.85
C LYS A 89 -14.43 -10.91 34.41
N ARG A 90 -14.68 -10.77 33.11
CA ARG A 90 -15.46 -9.65 32.53
C ARG A 90 -16.80 -10.10 31.97
N GLY A 91 -16.89 -11.34 31.48
CA GLY A 91 -17.98 -11.82 30.65
C GLY A 91 -17.83 -11.30 29.21
N ASP A 92 -18.82 -11.64 28.41
CA ASP A 92 -19.03 -11.13 27.05
C ASP A 92 -20.53 -10.98 26.82
N GLU A 93 -20.93 -9.88 26.20
CA GLU A 93 -22.38 -9.57 26.00
C GLU A 93 -22.98 -10.35 24.85
N ILE A 94 -22.15 -10.80 23.90
CA ILE A 94 -22.56 -11.40 22.64
C ILE A 94 -22.34 -12.91 22.65
N HIS A 95 -21.21 -13.35 23.20
CA HIS A 95 -20.76 -14.73 23.11
C HIS A 95 -20.82 -15.46 24.48
N ASN A 96 -21.29 -16.69 24.45
CA ASN A 96 -20.93 -17.64 25.50
C ASN A 96 -19.52 -18.20 25.25
N ILE A 97 -18.99 -18.98 26.19
CA ILE A 97 -17.62 -19.47 26.12
C ILE A 97 -17.36 -20.39 24.92
N LEU A 98 -18.37 -21.14 24.45
CA LEU A 98 -18.24 -22.02 23.27
C LEU A 98 -18.21 -21.23 21.98
N SER A 99 -19.19 -20.34 21.75
CA SER A 99 -19.20 -19.48 20.58
C SER A 99 -18.00 -18.54 20.52
N LEU A 100 -17.48 -18.07 21.67
CA LEU A 100 -16.24 -17.31 21.72
C LEU A 100 -15.03 -18.16 21.30
N LYS A 101 -15.03 -19.46 21.62
CA LYS A 101 -13.98 -20.38 21.18
C LYS A 101 -13.99 -20.56 19.66
N ASP A 102 -15.18 -20.65 19.06
CA ASP A 102 -15.32 -20.76 17.60
C ASP A 102 -14.78 -19.50 16.92
N VAL A 103 -15.14 -18.31 17.43
CA VAL A 103 -14.59 -17.03 16.95
C VAL A 103 -13.07 -16.98 17.09
N TYR A 104 -12.55 -17.40 18.26
CA TYR A 104 -11.12 -17.44 18.51
C TYR A 104 -10.39 -18.33 17.49
N THR A 105 -10.87 -19.56 17.30
CA THR A 105 -10.29 -20.50 16.32
C THR A 105 -10.30 -19.92 14.91
N LYS A 106 -11.41 -19.24 14.53
CA LYS A 106 -11.48 -18.58 13.21
C LYS A 106 -10.39 -17.51 13.05
N PHE A 107 -10.08 -16.74 14.10
CA PHE A 107 -9.00 -15.77 14.05
C PHE A 107 -7.59 -16.40 14.08
N GLU A 108 -7.41 -17.58 14.70
CA GLU A 108 -6.18 -18.37 14.57
C GLU A 108 -5.95 -18.79 13.09
N ASP A 109 -7.00 -19.27 12.41
CA ASP A 109 -6.94 -19.65 10.99
C ASP A 109 -6.62 -18.45 10.10
N VAL A 110 -7.28 -17.31 10.33
CA VAL A 110 -7.05 -16.06 9.60
C VAL A 110 -5.61 -15.58 9.81
N ALA A 111 -5.11 -15.56 11.03
CA ALA A 111 -3.73 -15.16 11.31
C ALA A 111 -2.73 -16.07 10.62
N THR A 112 -2.98 -17.38 10.60
CA THR A 112 -2.12 -18.34 9.90
C THR A 112 -2.12 -18.10 8.39
N SER A 113 -3.30 -17.90 7.79
CA SER A 113 -3.43 -17.69 6.34
C SER A 113 -2.82 -16.38 5.85
N LEU A 114 -2.78 -15.34 6.70
CA LEU A 114 -2.27 -14.01 6.33
C LEU A 114 -0.84 -13.73 6.84
N SER A 115 -0.22 -14.66 7.57
CA SER A 115 1.07 -14.44 8.25
C SER A 115 2.25 -14.13 7.32
N GLY A 116 2.13 -14.48 6.04
CA GLY A 116 3.16 -14.23 5.03
C GLY A 116 3.05 -12.89 4.33
N LEU A 117 1.92 -12.18 4.47
CA LEU A 117 1.74 -10.91 3.79
C LEU A 117 2.61 -9.81 4.42
N PRO A 118 3.28 -8.97 3.60
CA PRO A 118 4.23 -7.96 4.10
C PRO A 118 3.58 -6.85 4.93
N ASN A 119 2.28 -6.64 4.77
CA ASN A 119 1.50 -5.64 5.49
C ASN A 119 0.71 -6.20 6.69
N VAL A 120 0.94 -7.47 7.05
CA VAL A 120 0.30 -8.13 8.19
C VAL A 120 1.32 -8.44 9.27
N PHE A 121 1.03 -8.03 10.49
CA PHE A 121 1.84 -8.31 11.67
C PHE A 121 1.05 -9.08 12.73
N ILE A 122 1.64 -10.18 13.21
CA ILE A 122 1.07 -11.01 14.25
C ILE A 122 2.04 -10.98 15.45
N PRO A 123 1.75 -10.17 16.49
CA PRO A 123 2.65 -10.05 17.64
C PRO A 123 2.71 -11.35 18.44
N ARG A 124 3.91 -11.71 18.89
CA ARG A 124 4.13 -12.88 19.75
C ARG A 124 3.81 -12.53 21.19
N TYR A 125 2.95 -13.32 21.82
CA TYR A 125 2.49 -13.10 23.20
C TYR A 125 3.46 -13.62 24.29
N ASP A 126 4.57 -14.21 23.92
CA ASP A 126 5.70 -14.55 24.80
C ASP A 126 6.64 -13.36 25.01
N GLN A 127 6.51 -12.29 24.24
CA GLN A 127 7.28 -11.05 24.40
C GLN A 127 6.63 -10.15 25.47
N ALA A 128 7.48 -9.44 26.22
CA ALA A 128 7.06 -8.70 27.40
C ALA A 128 6.10 -7.54 27.13
N ASN A 129 6.14 -6.94 25.91
CA ASN A 129 5.32 -5.80 25.57
C ASN A 129 4.87 -5.86 24.10
N ILE A 130 3.59 -6.15 23.88
CA ILE A 130 2.96 -6.22 22.54
C ILE A 130 2.96 -4.84 21.87
N GLU A 131 2.70 -3.78 22.65
CA GLU A 131 2.69 -2.41 22.14
C GLU A 131 4.03 -2.02 21.54
N ASP A 132 5.13 -2.24 22.25
CA ASP A 132 6.47 -1.93 21.76
C ASP A 132 6.80 -2.73 20.48
N SER A 133 6.39 -3.99 20.41
CA SER A 133 6.62 -4.82 19.22
C SER A 133 5.82 -4.33 18.02
N VAL A 134 4.60 -3.84 18.23
CA VAL A 134 3.78 -3.22 17.17
C VAL A 134 4.40 -1.90 16.72
N ILE A 135 4.77 -1.04 17.66
CA ILE A 135 5.43 0.25 17.35
C ILE A 135 6.71 0.02 16.55
N MET A 136 7.57 -0.88 17.02
CA MET A 136 8.82 -1.20 16.33
C MET A 136 8.58 -1.74 14.92
N HIS A 137 7.56 -2.59 14.74
CA HIS A 137 7.19 -3.09 13.41
C HIS A 137 6.73 -1.95 12.49
N LEU A 138 5.91 -1.04 12.99
CA LEU A 138 5.41 0.10 12.20
C LEU A 138 6.53 1.08 11.86
N ASP A 139 7.41 1.38 12.79
CA ASP A 139 8.56 2.27 12.57
C ASP A 139 9.52 1.70 11.53
N THR A 140 9.77 0.39 11.54
CA THR A 140 10.63 -0.25 10.53
C THR A 140 10.05 -0.17 9.12
N GLN A 141 8.74 -0.04 8.98
CA GLN A 141 8.06 0.08 7.67
C GLN A 141 8.03 1.52 7.12
N GLU A 142 8.24 2.53 7.96
CA GLU A 142 8.23 3.94 7.54
C GLU A 142 9.61 4.49 7.18
N HIS A 143 10.66 3.71 7.33
CA HIS A 143 12.01 4.16 6.98
C HIS A 143 12.20 4.27 5.47
N SER A 144 13.19 5.08 5.08
CA SER A 144 13.66 5.23 3.69
C SER A 144 13.85 3.86 3.03
N LEU A 145 12.95 3.52 2.13
CA LEU A 145 13.02 2.29 1.35
C LEU A 145 13.74 2.54 0.03
N SER A 146 14.48 1.56 -0.44
CA SER A 146 14.95 1.55 -1.82
C SER A 146 13.82 1.09 -2.76
N LEU A 147 13.96 1.36 -4.06
CA LEU A 147 13.02 0.81 -5.06
C LEU A 147 13.06 -0.73 -5.07
N SER A 148 14.21 -1.34 -4.72
CA SER A 148 14.34 -2.78 -4.56
C SER A 148 13.48 -3.29 -3.40
N ASP A 149 13.54 -2.62 -2.22
CA ASP A 149 12.74 -3.03 -1.06
C ASP A 149 11.23 -2.97 -1.36
N ILE A 150 10.80 -2.00 -2.17
CA ILE A 150 9.40 -1.88 -2.61
C ILE A 150 9.05 -3.02 -3.57
N SER A 151 9.92 -3.32 -4.53
CA SER A 151 9.74 -4.44 -5.45
C SER A 151 9.65 -5.76 -4.69
N ASP A 152 10.50 -5.97 -3.68
CA ASP A 152 10.50 -7.16 -2.83
C ASP A 152 9.19 -7.29 -2.01
N GLN A 153 8.63 -6.18 -1.53
CA GLN A 153 7.32 -6.22 -0.86
C GLN A 153 6.19 -6.64 -1.80
N VAL A 154 6.19 -6.14 -3.04
CA VAL A 154 5.21 -6.54 -4.07
C VAL A 154 5.39 -8.01 -4.44
N PHE A 155 6.62 -8.45 -4.67
CA PHE A 155 6.94 -9.85 -4.94
C PHE A 155 6.49 -10.78 -3.79
N ASN A 156 6.80 -10.43 -2.55
CA ASN A 156 6.39 -11.18 -1.38
C ASN A 156 4.85 -11.27 -1.27
N ALA A 157 4.13 -10.18 -1.52
CA ALA A 157 2.67 -10.20 -1.49
C ALA A 157 2.11 -11.24 -2.48
N VAL A 158 2.65 -11.28 -3.70
CA VAL A 158 2.20 -12.22 -4.75
C VAL A 158 2.57 -13.66 -4.41
N THR A 159 3.81 -13.91 -3.97
CA THR A 159 4.28 -15.27 -3.65
C THR A 159 3.57 -15.91 -2.46
N TYR A 160 3.03 -15.08 -1.55
CA TYR A 160 2.19 -15.56 -0.44
C TYR A 160 0.71 -15.69 -0.79
N SER A 161 0.30 -15.33 -2.01
CA SER A 161 -1.05 -15.64 -2.48
C SER A 161 -1.16 -17.09 -2.94
N ASP A 162 -2.30 -17.73 -2.69
CA ASP A 162 -2.52 -19.14 -3.04
C ASP A 162 -2.45 -19.38 -4.56
N GLU A 163 -2.75 -18.37 -5.36
CA GLU A 163 -2.81 -18.46 -6.83
C GLU A 163 -1.53 -17.92 -7.51
N LEU A 164 -0.54 -17.45 -6.75
CA LEU A 164 0.65 -16.73 -7.26
C LEU A 164 0.28 -15.54 -8.16
N GLU A 165 -0.91 -15.02 -7.95
CA GLU A 165 -1.46 -13.84 -8.61
C GLU A 165 -2.32 -13.05 -7.64
N ILE A 166 -2.19 -11.73 -7.67
CA ILE A 166 -3.05 -10.79 -6.94
C ILE A 166 -3.70 -9.81 -7.91
N TYR A 167 -5.01 -9.69 -7.83
CA TYR A 167 -5.77 -8.67 -8.54
C TYR A 167 -5.91 -7.40 -7.70
N SER A 168 -5.81 -6.26 -8.36
CA SER A 168 -5.97 -4.93 -7.73
C SER A 168 -4.96 -4.65 -6.60
N LEU A 169 -3.71 -5.09 -6.76
CA LEU A 169 -2.64 -4.72 -5.83
C LEU A 169 -2.37 -3.21 -5.99
N SER A 170 -2.30 -2.50 -4.89
CA SER A 170 -2.04 -1.06 -4.91
C SER A 170 -1.06 -0.64 -3.83
N PHE A 171 -0.27 0.39 -4.13
CA PHE A 171 0.58 1.05 -3.15
C PHE A 171 0.89 2.49 -3.55
N MET A 172 1.36 3.25 -2.60
CA MET A 172 1.75 4.64 -2.75
C MET A 172 3.08 4.89 -2.05
N ILE A 173 3.94 5.64 -2.70
CA ILE A 173 5.19 6.14 -2.12
C ILE A 173 5.24 7.65 -2.21
N TYR A 174 6.01 8.26 -1.32
CA TYR A 174 6.35 9.68 -1.38
C TYR A 174 7.83 9.86 -1.65
N ASP A 175 8.16 10.92 -2.38
CA ASP A 175 9.50 11.45 -2.49
C ASP A 175 9.51 12.93 -2.08
N ASP A 176 10.58 13.37 -1.44
CA ASP A 176 10.81 14.75 -1.03
C ASP A 176 11.43 15.60 -2.15
N CYS A 177 11.12 15.27 -3.39
CA CYS A 177 11.63 15.93 -4.60
C CYS A 177 13.13 15.75 -4.87
N GLN A 178 13.80 14.83 -4.17
CA GLN A 178 15.24 14.58 -4.39
C GLN A 178 15.52 13.62 -5.53
N PHE A 179 14.61 12.67 -5.78
CA PHE A 179 14.74 11.63 -6.80
C PHE A 179 16.14 10.97 -6.85
N GLU A 180 16.73 10.72 -5.67
CA GLU A 180 18.11 10.22 -5.49
C GLU A 180 18.41 8.90 -6.24
N LYS A 181 17.36 8.16 -6.58
CA LYS A 181 17.43 6.86 -7.27
C LYS A 181 16.97 6.90 -8.72
N ALA A 182 16.67 8.10 -9.23
CA ALA A 182 16.25 8.25 -10.61
C ALA A 182 17.50 8.15 -11.53
N ASP A 183 17.49 7.15 -12.42
CA ASP A 183 18.60 6.80 -13.28
C ASP A 183 18.11 6.53 -14.71
N ASP A 184 18.72 7.17 -15.69
CA ASP A 184 18.37 7.04 -17.10
C ASP A 184 18.93 5.75 -17.76
N THR A 185 19.78 5.01 -17.07
CA THR A 185 20.29 3.71 -17.55
C THR A 185 19.15 2.73 -17.83
N ILE A 186 17.99 2.90 -17.21
CA ILE A 186 16.80 2.09 -17.47
C ILE A 186 16.34 2.19 -18.94
N LEU A 187 16.59 3.32 -19.63
CA LEU A 187 16.24 3.52 -21.03
C LEU A 187 17.17 2.76 -21.99
N THR A 188 18.33 2.31 -21.51
CA THR A 188 19.29 1.50 -22.28
C THR A 188 19.08 0.01 -22.09
N ASN A 189 18.05 -0.41 -21.35
CA ASN A 189 17.69 -1.80 -21.17
C ASN A 189 17.35 -2.43 -22.53
N GLU A 190 17.98 -3.56 -22.87
CA GLU A 190 17.82 -4.21 -24.18
C GLU A 190 16.40 -4.72 -24.42
N VAL A 191 15.66 -5.05 -23.36
CA VAL A 191 14.32 -5.65 -23.43
C VAL A 191 13.22 -4.57 -23.51
N GLU A 192 13.31 -3.54 -22.64
CA GLU A 192 12.21 -2.59 -22.43
C GLU A 192 12.58 -1.13 -22.78
N GLY A 193 13.83 -0.83 -23.10
CA GLY A 193 14.32 0.55 -23.29
C GLY A 193 13.59 1.34 -24.39
N GLU A 194 13.26 0.72 -25.53
CA GLU A 194 12.49 1.37 -26.60
C GLU A 194 11.05 1.66 -26.15
N TYR A 195 10.44 0.74 -25.43
CA TYR A 195 9.10 0.87 -24.88
C TYR A 195 9.02 2.03 -23.88
N TYR A 196 9.95 2.06 -22.92
CA TYR A 196 10.03 3.13 -21.93
C TYR A 196 10.30 4.50 -22.58
N THR A 197 11.17 4.55 -23.58
CA THR A 197 11.48 5.77 -24.33
C THR A 197 10.23 6.31 -25.06
N LYS A 198 9.42 5.44 -25.67
CA LYS A 198 8.15 5.81 -26.31
C LYS A 198 7.17 6.44 -25.33
N ILE A 199 6.98 5.81 -24.15
CA ILE A 199 6.09 6.32 -23.09
C ILE A 199 6.57 7.70 -22.63
N MET A 200 7.85 7.80 -22.26
CA MET A 200 8.46 9.03 -21.78
C MET A 200 8.28 10.18 -22.78
N ASN A 201 8.68 9.98 -24.03
CA ASN A 201 8.58 11.01 -25.06
C ASN A 201 7.12 11.45 -25.30
N SER A 202 6.17 10.51 -25.27
CA SER A 202 4.75 10.82 -25.44
C SER A 202 4.22 11.69 -24.30
N LEU A 203 4.54 11.35 -23.05
CA LEU A 203 4.06 12.10 -21.87
C LEU A 203 4.74 13.46 -21.76
N LEU A 204 6.08 13.51 -21.89
CA LEU A 204 6.83 14.76 -21.77
C LEU A 204 6.46 15.75 -22.87
N LYS A 205 6.25 15.26 -24.11
CA LYS A 205 5.76 16.10 -25.20
C LYS A 205 4.41 16.75 -24.87
N LYS A 206 3.48 16.05 -24.26
CA LYS A 206 2.18 16.61 -23.85
C LYS A 206 2.35 17.73 -22.81
N ILE A 207 3.30 17.58 -21.89
CA ILE A 207 3.64 18.63 -20.91
C ILE A 207 4.24 19.81 -21.64
N ASP A 208 5.25 19.60 -22.48
CA ASP A 208 5.94 20.64 -23.22
C ASP A 208 4.99 21.40 -24.17
N ASP A 209 4.11 20.70 -24.90
CA ASP A 209 3.12 21.31 -25.82
C ASP A 209 2.11 22.19 -25.04
N GLU A 210 1.66 21.77 -23.86
CA GLU A 210 0.73 22.55 -23.04
C GLU A 210 1.40 23.80 -22.43
N LEU A 211 2.67 23.69 -22.06
CA LEU A 211 3.42 24.79 -21.44
C LEU A 211 4.09 25.72 -22.49
N SER A 212 4.23 25.30 -23.74
CA SER A 212 4.89 26.05 -24.79
C SER A 212 4.16 27.36 -25.11
N GLY A 213 4.94 28.42 -25.27
CA GLY A 213 4.42 29.74 -25.62
C GLY A 213 3.69 30.50 -24.53
N LYS A 214 3.59 29.95 -23.33
CA LYS A 214 3.01 30.63 -22.17
C LYS A 214 4.08 31.42 -21.42
N ASN A 215 3.68 32.54 -20.81
CA ASN A 215 4.53 33.23 -19.84
C ASN A 215 4.60 32.44 -18.54
N GLU A 216 5.50 32.81 -17.64
CA GLU A 216 5.74 32.10 -16.38
C GLU A 216 4.46 31.93 -15.53
N TYR A 217 3.67 32.99 -15.38
CA TYR A 217 2.41 32.94 -14.62
C TYR A 217 1.40 31.98 -15.25
N ASP A 218 1.17 32.05 -16.55
CA ASP A 218 0.21 31.20 -17.26
C ASP A 218 0.65 29.72 -17.25
N ARG A 219 1.94 29.45 -17.20
CA ARG A 219 2.50 28.11 -17.09
C ARG A 219 2.24 27.53 -15.71
N ILE A 220 2.49 28.29 -14.63
CA ILE A 220 2.20 27.90 -13.26
C ILE A 220 0.71 27.55 -13.10
N GLU A 221 -0.18 28.43 -13.53
CA GLU A 221 -1.61 28.20 -13.48
C GLU A 221 -2.05 26.99 -14.33
N SER A 222 -1.44 26.78 -15.50
CA SER A 222 -1.70 25.60 -16.33
C SER A 222 -1.25 24.31 -15.65
N SER A 223 -0.07 24.28 -15.04
CA SER A 223 0.43 23.08 -14.34
C SER A 223 -0.49 22.69 -13.17
N LYS A 224 -1.05 23.66 -12.45
CA LYS A 224 -1.99 23.45 -11.34
C LYS A 224 -3.38 23.01 -11.82
N SER A 225 -3.82 23.44 -12.98
CA SER A 225 -5.19 23.22 -13.50
C SER A 225 -5.30 21.98 -14.38
N ARG A 226 -4.22 21.52 -14.98
CA ARG A 226 -4.21 20.45 -15.99
C ARG A 226 -3.86 19.09 -15.38
N ARG A 227 -4.25 18.04 -16.11
CA ARG A 227 -3.85 16.67 -15.90
C ARG A 227 -3.20 16.18 -17.18
N PHE A 228 -1.95 15.76 -17.08
CA PHE A 228 -1.25 15.18 -18.22
C PHE A 228 -1.47 13.66 -18.19
N VAL A 229 -2.00 13.12 -19.27
CA VAL A 229 -2.44 11.73 -19.32
C VAL A 229 -1.78 11.00 -20.47
N TYR A 230 -1.18 9.86 -20.16
CA TYR A 230 -0.77 8.83 -21.12
C TYR A 230 -1.69 7.64 -21.00
N THR A 231 -2.09 7.04 -22.12
CA THR A 231 -2.87 5.79 -22.18
C THR A 231 -2.35 4.92 -23.31
N ASP A 232 -2.25 3.62 -23.02
CA ASP A 232 -1.85 2.59 -23.99
C ASP A 232 -2.58 1.28 -23.62
N ASP A 233 -2.59 0.31 -24.53
CA ASP A 233 -3.09 -1.05 -24.30
C ASP A 233 -1.99 -2.05 -23.87
N SER A 234 -0.77 -1.56 -23.66
CA SER A 234 0.39 -2.30 -23.15
C SER A 234 0.37 -2.50 -21.63
N CYS A 235 1.47 -3.03 -21.06
CA CYS A 235 1.59 -3.30 -19.62
C CYS A 235 1.38 -2.05 -18.78
N ILE A 236 2.08 -0.94 -19.09
CA ILE A 236 1.82 0.37 -18.48
C ILE A 236 0.67 1.01 -19.25
N SER A 237 -0.54 0.84 -18.78
CA SER A 237 -1.75 1.20 -19.53
C SER A 237 -2.23 2.63 -19.30
N PHE A 238 -1.84 3.23 -18.17
CA PHE A 238 -2.27 4.57 -17.83
C PHE A 238 -1.25 5.27 -16.94
N ILE A 239 -0.93 6.52 -17.27
CA ILE A 239 -0.19 7.42 -16.39
C ILE A 239 -0.92 8.77 -16.35
N GLN A 240 -1.11 9.32 -15.17
CA GLN A 240 -1.61 10.67 -14.96
C GLN A 240 -0.67 11.45 -14.08
N VAL A 241 -0.30 12.66 -14.52
CA VAL A 241 0.46 13.63 -13.74
C VAL A 241 -0.42 14.83 -13.47
N ALA A 242 -0.46 15.31 -12.25
CA ALA A 242 -1.19 16.51 -11.85
C ALA A 242 -0.49 17.19 -10.66
N VAL A 243 -0.54 18.51 -10.60
CA VAL A 243 -0.06 19.27 -9.45
C VAL A 243 -1.26 19.81 -8.67
N ARG A 244 -1.32 19.58 -7.36
CA ARG A 244 -2.35 20.07 -6.46
C ARG A 244 -1.74 20.29 -5.08
N ASP A 245 -2.08 21.42 -4.46
CA ASP A 245 -1.66 21.75 -3.10
C ASP A 245 -0.15 21.55 -2.86
N ASN A 246 0.68 21.99 -3.81
CA ASN A 246 2.14 21.86 -3.80
C ASN A 246 2.63 20.39 -3.81
N VAL A 247 1.80 19.47 -4.24
CA VAL A 247 2.14 18.05 -4.42
C VAL A 247 1.99 17.68 -5.88
N MET A 248 3.04 17.09 -6.47
CA MET A 248 2.92 16.42 -7.76
C MET A 248 2.39 15.00 -7.53
N ASP A 249 1.18 14.74 -8.02
CA ASP A 249 0.58 13.40 -8.08
C ASP A 249 0.98 12.72 -9.39
N PHE A 250 1.68 11.61 -9.28
CA PHE A 250 1.99 10.71 -10.38
C PHE A 250 1.25 9.40 -10.15
N HIS A 251 0.20 9.15 -10.93
CA HIS A 251 -0.62 7.96 -10.80
C HIS A 251 -0.41 7.05 -12.00
N CYS A 252 -0.07 5.81 -11.74
CA CYS A 252 0.20 4.79 -12.75
C CYS A 252 -0.70 3.56 -12.56
N VAL A 253 -1.19 3.01 -13.68
CA VAL A 253 -1.90 1.73 -13.71
C VAL A 253 -1.16 0.78 -14.65
N LEU A 254 -0.75 -0.37 -14.09
CA LEU A 254 -0.20 -1.48 -14.82
C LEU A 254 -1.32 -2.53 -15.02
N ARG A 255 -1.58 -2.90 -16.28
CA ARG A 255 -2.60 -3.89 -16.64
C ARG A 255 -2.22 -5.28 -16.16
N SER A 256 -0.95 -5.62 -16.35
CA SER A 256 -0.36 -6.90 -15.95
C SER A 256 1.09 -6.66 -15.58
N SER A 257 1.57 -7.31 -14.55
CA SER A 257 2.94 -7.12 -14.06
C SER A 257 3.52 -8.44 -13.59
N ASP A 258 4.56 -8.90 -14.25
CA ASP A 258 5.39 -10.01 -13.80
C ASP A 258 6.33 -9.50 -12.70
N VAL A 259 5.97 -9.79 -11.45
CA VAL A 259 6.67 -9.26 -10.28
C VAL A 259 8.03 -9.90 -10.05
N GLU A 260 8.29 -11.05 -10.64
CA GLU A 260 9.57 -11.75 -10.55
C GLU A 260 10.61 -11.17 -11.52
N ASN A 261 10.20 -10.88 -12.76
CA ASN A 261 11.14 -10.59 -13.84
C ASN A 261 11.13 -9.11 -14.28
N THR A 262 9.96 -8.48 -14.42
CA THR A 262 9.86 -7.16 -15.10
C THR A 262 9.46 -6.02 -14.17
N PHE A 263 8.67 -6.25 -13.14
CA PHE A 263 8.14 -5.18 -12.31
C PHE A 263 9.21 -4.25 -11.70
N GLN A 264 10.36 -4.78 -11.31
CA GLN A 264 11.45 -3.97 -10.77
C GLN A 264 11.96 -2.93 -11.79
N TYR A 265 11.92 -3.25 -13.08
CA TYR A 265 12.31 -2.33 -14.16
C TYR A 265 11.21 -1.32 -14.42
N ASP A 266 9.94 -1.75 -14.47
CA ASP A 266 8.79 -0.85 -14.57
C ASP A 266 8.79 0.18 -13.43
N LEU A 267 9.02 -0.25 -12.19
CA LEU A 267 9.08 0.63 -11.03
C LEU A 267 10.21 1.65 -11.13
N LYS A 268 11.42 1.23 -11.53
CA LYS A 268 12.56 2.13 -11.75
C LYS A 268 12.27 3.13 -12.86
N PHE A 269 11.70 2.66 -13.99
CA PHE A 269 11.33 3.52 -15.09
C PHE A 269 10.27 4.56 -14.69
N LEU A 270 9.21 4.13 -14.01
CA LEU A 270 8.13 5.03 -13.59
C LEU A 270 8.61 6.06 -12.57
N TYR A 271 9.54 5.69 -11.70
CA TYR A 271 10.18 6.63 -10.78
C TYR A 271 11.07 7.63 -11.54
N PHE A 272 11.87 7.18 -12.49
CA PHE A 272 12.65 8.04 -13.38
C PHE A 272 11.75 8.96 -14.21
N LEU A 273 10.66 8.45 -14.80
CA LEU A 273 9.71 9.26 -15.56
C LEU A 273 9.05 10.33 -14.68
N ALA A 274 8.72 10.00 -13.44
CA ALA A 274 8.19 10.97 -12.48
C ALA A 274 9.20 12.11 -12.21
N SER A 275 10.50 11.79 -12.08
CA SER A 275 11.54 12.83 -11.94
C SER A 275 11.59 13.74 -13.17
N LYS A 276 11.46 13.19 -14.39
CA LYS A 276 11.44 14.00 -15.63
C LYS A 276 10.20 14.88 -15.76
N CYS A 277 9.05 14.38 -15.30
CA CYS A 277 7.84 15.20 -15.22
C CYS A 277 8.00 16.33 -14.19
N PHE A 278 8.59 16.02 -13.03
CA PHE A 278 8.89 17.00 -11.99
C PHE A 278 9.82 18.10 -12.53
N ASP A 279 10.95 17.74 -13.14
CA ASP A 279 11.90 18.69 -13.73
C ASP A 279 11.22 19.69 -14.68
N ARG A 280 10.21 19.25 -15.45
CA ARG A 280 9.49 20.11 -16.38
C ARG A 280 8.43 21.01 -15.73
N LEU A 281 7.82 20.52 -14.65
CA LEU A 281 6.76 21.24 -13.94
C LEU A 281 7.30 22.18 -12.88
N GLU A 282 8.45 21.83 -12.25
CA GLU A 282 9.10 22.64 -11.21
C GLU A 282 9.85 23.83 -11.78
N LEU A 283 10.43 23.74 -12.98
CA LEU A 283 11.17 24.86 -13.61
C LEU A 283 10.40 26.19 -13.58
N GLU A 284 9.15 26.18 -13.12
CA GLU A 284 8.23 27.29 -13.16
C GLU A 284 7.42 27.49 -11.86
N SER A 285 7.58 26.66 -10.88
CA SER A 285 6.99 26.86 -9.56
C SER A 285 7.91 26.35 -8.48
N GLU A 286 8.56 27.23 -7.73
CA GLU A 286 9.25 26.93 -6.47
C GLU A 286 8.31 26.31 -5.40
N GLU A 287 7.14 25.80 -5.82
CA GLU A 287 6.05 25.42 -4.94
C GLU A 287 5.84 23.92 -4.80
N ILE A 288 6.41 23.07 -5.68
CA ILE A 288 6.27 21.61 -5.52
C ILE A 288 7.27 21.16 -4.46
N ASN A 289 6.75 20.79 -3.29
CA ASN A 289 7.58 20.38 -2.15
C ASN A 289 7.49 18.86 -1.87
N LYS A 290 6.66 18.13 -2.61
CA LYS A 290 6.45 16.71 -2.43
C LYS A 290 5.96 16.05 -3.72
N VAL A 291 6.44 14.85 -3.96
CA VAL A 291 5.92 13.99 -5.02
C VAL A 291 5.24 12.78 -4.41
N ARG A 292 4.06 12.46 -4.92
CA ARG A 292 3.29 11.29 -4.54
C ARG A 292 3.11 10.37 -5.74
N LEU A 293 3.70 9.18 -5.69
CA LEU A 293 3.57 8.18 -6.73
C LEU A 293 2.58 7.11 -6.27
N ARG A 294 1.56 6.89 -7.08
CA ARG A 294 0.52 5.87 -6.83
C ARG A 294 0.59 4.81 -7.91
N PHE A 295 0.60 3.58 -7.49
CA PHE A 295 0.66 2.41 -8.37
C PHE A 295 -0.56 1.52 -8.15
N ASN A 296 -1.21 1.15 -9.24
CA ASN A 296 -2.25 0.14 -9.25
C ASN A 296 -1.85 -0.95 -10.27
N LEU A 297 -1.66 -2.16 -9.79
CA LEU A 297 -1.41 -3.34 -10.59
C LEU A 297 -2.72 -4.11 -10.69
N ASN A 298 -3.35 -4.10 -11.87
CA ASN A 298 -4.63 -4.81 -12.06
C ASN A 298 -4.45 -6.33 -11.95
N SER A 299 -3.30 -6.85 -12.41
CA SER A 299 -2.85 -8.22 -12.17
C SER A 299 -1.35 -8.19 -11.87
N ALA A 300 -0.97 -8.62 -10.69
CA ALA A 300 0.41 -8.84 -10.27
C ALA A 300 0.62 -10.36 -10.10
N HIS A 301 1.56 -10.95 -10.84
CA HIS A 301 1.74 -12.40 -10.90
C HIS A 301 3.20 -12.79 -11.05
N THR A 302 3.52 -14.04 -10.76
CA THR A 302 4.77 -14.68 -11.17
C THR A 302 4.51 -15.57 -12.37
N VAL A 303 5.47 -15.63 -13.29
CA VAL A 303 5.41 -16.56 -14.43
C VAL A 303 5.89 -17.92 -13.94
N GLN A 304 5.04 -18.95 -14.06
CA GLN A 304 5.41 -20.32 -13.77
C GLN A 304 6.23 -20.94 -14.90
#